data_0b19702bf6d08ec2887fbcfe03a7b547
#
_entry.id   0b19702bf6d08ec2887fbcfe03a7b547
#
_cell.length_a   1.000
_cell.length_b   1.000
_cell.length_c   1.000
_cell.angle_alpha   90.00
_cell.angle_beta   90.00
_cell.angle_gamma   90.00
#
_symmetry.space_group_name_H-M   'P 1'
#
loop_
_entity.id
_entity.type
_entity.pdbx_description
1 polymer ?
#
loop_
_entity_poly.entity_id
_entity_poly.type
_entity_poly.pdbx_seq_one_letter_code
_entity_poly.pdbx_strand_id
1 'polypeptide(L)'
;MLYSDQMRFLVIGEKFDFTFPKSTKVKPTAKTLNRKDGQQLQLSLFEFVPEDEFNETEKAVAWYLEGQKRLFFWYRNRSRRDYAIQGWRKHKIYPDFIFTATGSEDDYDQVYIVETKGIHLIDSKDTDYKRKMFSICTKEAESRSWAELGPAMKSKVIRFEVLAEDEWEAKLNQMLQA
;
A
#
# COMPACT_ATOMS: atom_id res chain seq x y z
N MET A 1 -21.49 19.31 2.33
CA MET A 1 -20.86 19.36 3.66
C MET A 1 -20.70 17.99 4.32
N LEU A 2 -21.70 17.12 4.28
CA LEU A 2 -21.66 15.74 4.84
C LEU A 2 -20.62 14.80 4.16
N TYR A 3 -20.33 15.00 2.89
CA TYR A 3 -19.44 14.10 2.13
C TYR A 3 -17.95 14.25 2.53
N SER A 4 -17.50 15.46 2.80
CA SER A 4 -16.09 15.71 3.15
C SER A 4 -15.72 15.18 4.53
N ASP A 5 -16.62 15.28 5.50
CA ASP A 5 -16.38 14.81 6.87
C ASP A 5 -16.47 13.29 6.98
N GLN A 6 -17.37 12.66 6.22
CA GLN A 6 -17.44 11.21 6.11
C GLN A 6 -16.18 10.63 5.42
N MET A 7 -15.67 11.31 4.39
CA MET A 7 -14.47 10.87 3.69
C MET A 7 -13.20 11.05 4.52
N ARG A 8 -13.11 12.11 5.32
CA ARG A 8 -12.06 12.29 6.31
C ARG A 8 -12.02 11.11 7.29
N PHE A 9 -13.18 10.67 7.78
CA PHE A 9 -13.31 9.50 8.63
C PHE A 9 -12.84 8.20 7.95
N LEU A 10 -13.14 8.04 6.65
CA LEU A 10 -12.79 6.86 5.86
C LEU A 10 -11.29 6.74 5.56
N VAL A 11 -10.61 7.84 5.29
CA VAL A 11 -9.17 7.85 4.95
C VAL A 11 -8.30 7.75 6.20
N ILE A 12 -8.73 8.34 7.30
CA ILE A 12 -7.90 8.56 8.48
C ILE A 12 -8.28 7.64 9.65
N GLY A 13 -9.54 7.14 9.70
CA GLY A 13 -10.09 6.39 10.83
C GLY A 13 -10.36 7.26 12.06
N GLU A 14 -10.91 6.66 13.13
CA GLU A 14 -11.23 7.37 14.38
C GLU A 14 -10.00 7.82 15.18
N LYS A 15 -8.88 7.14 14.99
CA LYS A 15 -7.59 7.46 15.61
C LYS A 15 -6.58 7.72 14.52
N PHE A 16 -6.07 8.92 14.51
CA PHE A 16 -5.11 9.47 13.56
C PHE A 16 -3.73 8.86 13.63
N ASP A 17 -3.61 7.56 13.49
CA ASP A 17 -2.30 6.93 13.48
C ASP A 17 -2.12 6.14 12.18
N PHE A 18 -1.83 6.85 11.07
CA PHE A 18 -1.12 6.21 9.98
C PHE A 18 0.33 6.03 10.45
N THR A 19 0.55 5.00 11.24
CA THR A 19 1.89 4.59 11.64
C THR A 19 2.17 3.24 11.01
N PHE A 20 3.34 3.13 10.39
CA PHE A 20 3.83 1.82 10.02
C PHE A 20 4.02 0.97 11.28
N PRO A 21 3.68 -0.32 11.23
CA PRO A 21 3.83 -1.18 12.39
C PRO A 21 5.31 -1.28 12.80
N LYS A 22 5.59 -1.15 14.09
CA LYS A 22 6.96 -1.25 14.66
C LYS A 22 7.48 -2.68 14.75
N SER A 23 6.60 -3.66 14.68
CA SER A 23 6.94 -5.08 14.77
C SER A 23 5.91 -5.95 14.08
N THR A 24 6.34 -7.12 13.63
CA THR A 24 5.46 -8.15 13.07
C THR A 24 5.62 -9.46 13.83
N LYS A 25 4.50 -10.17 14.01
CA LYS A 25 4.52 -11.53 14.56
C LYS A 25 4.60 -12.53 13.41
N VAL A 26 5.57 -13.41 13.45
CA VAL A 26 5.81 -14.44 12.44
C VAL A 26 5.65 -15.81 13.08
N LYS A 27 5.12 -16.76 12.33
CA LYS A 27 5.07 -18.16 12.77
C LYS A 27 6.51 -18.73 12.80
N PRO A 28 6.89 -19.52 13.81
CA PRO A 28 8.25 -20.09 13.92
C PRO A 28 8.66 -20.94 12.72
N THR A 29 7.70 -21.53 12.01
CA THR A 29 7.91 -22.40 10.84
C THR A 29 7.82 -21.66 9.49
N ALA A 30 7.53 -20.37 9.50
CA ALA A 30 7.41 -19.61 8.25
C ALA A 30 8.78 -19.48 7.57
N LYS A 31 8.78 -19.64 6.25
CA LYS A 31 9.94 -19.31 5.42
C LYS A 31 9.90 -17.83 5.10
N THR A 32 11.06 -17.18 5.07
CA THR A 32 11.16 -15.79 4.64
C THR A 32 11.15 -15.71 3.12
N LEU A 33 10.46 -14.70 2.58
CA LEU A 33 10.59 -14.33 1.18
C LEU A 33 11.98 -13.73 0.96
N ASN A 34 12.72 -14.30 0.03
CA ASN A 34 14.01 -13.79 -0.40
C ASN A 34 13.90 -13.16 -1.80
N ARG A 35 14.89 -12.40 -2.20
CA ARG A 35 15.06 -11.94 -3.58
C ARG A 35 15.19 -13.13 -4.54
N LYS A 36 14.97 -12.91 -5.83
CA LYS A 36 15.10 -13.96 -6.86
C LYS A 36 16.51 -14.59 -6.92
N ASP A 37 17.53 -13.85 -6.50
CA ASP A 37 18.91 -14.33 -6.39
C ASP A 37 19.22 -15.06 -5.08
N GLY A 38 18.23 -15.26 -4.22
CA GLY A 38 18.35 -15.91 -2.92
C GLY A 38 18.84 -15.02 -1.77
N GLN A 39 19.18 -13.77 -2.05
CA GLN A 39 19.60 -12.82 -1.02
C GLN A 39 18.41 -12.31 -0.21
N GLN A 40 18.68 -11.77 0.98
CA GLN A 40 17.65 -11.14 1.81
C GLN A 40 17.07 -9.89 1.13
N LEU A 41 15.81 -9.60 1.44
CA LEU A 41 15.15 -8.35 1.08
C LEU A 41 15.87 -7.18 1.77
N GLN A 42 16.05 -6.07 1.06
CA GLN A 42 16.74 -4.89 1.56
C GLN A 42 15.81 -3.69 1.73
N LEU A 43 14.77 -3.61 0.90
CA LEU A 43 13.83 -2.49 0.89
C LEU A 43 12.51 -2.81 1.61
N SER A 44 12.34 -4.02 2.12
CA SER A 44 11.20 -4.34 2.96
C SER A 44 11.30 -3.67 4.33
N LEU A 45 10.17 -3.13 4.83
CA LEU A 45 10.08 -2.54 6.18
C LEU A 45 10.50 -3.51 7.29
N PHE A 46 10.30 -4.82 7.06
CA PHE A 46 10.72 -5.88 7.97
C PHE A 46 11.74 -6.79 7.31
N GLU A 47 12.79 -7.11 8.05
CA GLU A 47 13.83 -8.04 7.62
C GLU A 47 13.27 -9.44 7.32
N PHE A 48 12.27 -9.88 8.08
CA PHE A 48 11.59 -11.16 7.88
C PHE A 48 10.17 -10.96 7.36
N VAL A 49 9.90 -11.42 6.15
CA VAL A 49 8.59 -11.37 5.51
C VAL A 49 8.15 -12.80 5.17
N PRO A 50 7.04 -13.33 5.75
CA PRO A 50 6.62 -14.69 5.50
C PRO A 50 6.23 -14.92 4.04
N GLU A 51 6.87 -15.88 3.37
CA GLU A 51 6.61 -16.20 1.96
C GLU A 51 5.19 -16.75 1.74
N ASP A 52 4.64 -17.46 2.70
CA ASP A 52 3.30 -18.07 2.66
C ASP A 52 2.14 -17.04 2.75
N GLU A 53 2.46 -15.77 3.00
CA GLU A 53 1.48 -14.67 2.98
C GLU A 53 1.28 -14.06 1.58
N PHE A 54 1.96 -14.57 0.55
CA PHE A 54 1.92 -14.06 -0.82
C PHE A 54 1.35 -15.08 -1.81
N ASN A 55 0.51 -14.62 -2.73
CA ASN A 55 0.25 -15.32 -3.98
C ASN A 55 1.33 -14.99 -5.02
N GLU A 56 1.29 -15.62 -6.20
CA GLU A 56 2.32 -15.45 -7.23
C GLU A 56 2.40 -14.01 -7.78
N THR A 57 1.26 -13.36 -8.00
CA THR A 57 1.23 -11.95 -8.43
C THR A 57 1.82 -11.04 -7.36
N GLU A 58 1.47 -11.24 -6.10
CA GLU A 58 2.00 -10.46 -4.99
C GLU A 58 3.51 -10.68 -4.81
N LYS A 59 4.02 -11.90 -4.99
CA LYS A 59 5.48 -12.17 -5.02
C LYS A 59 6.17 -11.39 -6.14
N ALA A 60 5.58 -11.42 -7.35
CA ALA A 60 6.13 -10.69 -8.48
C ALA A 60 6.21 -9.18 -8.21
N VAL A 61 5.16 -8.60 -7.63
CA VAL A 61 5.11 -7.19 -7.20
C VAL A 61 6.18 -6.92 -6.13
N ALA A 62 6.29 -7.76 -5.10
CA ALA A 62 7.32 -7.60 -4.05
C ALA A 62 8.74 -7.61 -4.61
N TRP A 63 9.06 -8.55 -5.50
CA TRP A 63 10.37 -8.61 -6.16
C TRP A 63 10.64 -7.42 -7.09
N TYR A 64 9.59 -6.92 -7.76
CA TYR A 64 9.70 -5.73 -8.57
C TYR A 64 10.02 -4.49 -7.71
N LEU A 65 9.29 -4.30 -6.61
CA LEU A 65 9.52 -3.21 -5.67
C LEU A 65 10.93 -3.27 -5.07
N GLU A 66 11.39 -4.47 -4.72
CA GLU A 66 12.73 -4.70 -4.17
C GLU A 66 13.88 -4.31 -5.12
N GLY A 67 13.61 -4.27 -6.42
CA GLY A 67 14.57 -3.86 -7.44
C GLY A 67 14.57 -2.35 -7.77
N GLN A 68 13.71 -1.54 -7.14
CA GLN A 68 13.52 -0.14 -7.52
C GLN A 68 14.47 0.82 -6.79
N LYS A 69 15.21 1.63 -7.54
CA LYS A 69 16.19 2.58 -6.98
C LYS A 69 15.56 3.75 -6.24
N ARG A 70 14.36 4.17 -6.63
CA ARG A 70 13.62 5.30 -6.02
C ARG A 70 12.72 4.88 -4.87
N LEU A 71 12.67 3.59 -4.56
CA LEU A 71 11.91 3.08 -3.44
C LEU A 71 12.69 3.32 -2.14
N PHE A 72 12.03 3.88 -1.14
CA PHE A 72 12.61 4.03 0.20
C PHE A 72 12.38 2.78 1.03
N PHE A 73 11.12 2.31 1.09
CA PHE A 73 10.78 0.98 1.59
C PHE A 73 9.43 0.52 1.04
N TRP A 74 9.15 -0.77 1.17
CA TRP A 74 7.83 -1.36 0.95
C TRP A 74 7.40 -2.22 2.13
N TYR A 75 6.08 -2.39 2.25
CA TYR A 75 5.46 -3.13 3.33
C TYR A 75 4.28 -3.97 2.81
N ARG A 76 4.27 -5.28 3.13
CA ARG A 76 3.12 -6.15 2.90
C ARG A 76 2.08 -5.89 3.98
N ASN A 77 0.99 -5.27 3.63
CA ASN A 77 -0.10 -4.96 4.53
C ASN A 77 -0.94 -6.22 4.81
N ARG A 78 -1.11 -6.59 6.07
CA ARG A 78 -1.78 -7.83 6.44
C ARG A 78 -3.26 -7.61 6.69
N SER A 79 -4.09 -8.38 6.00
CA SER A 79 -5.54 -8.34 6.16
C SER A 79 -5.95 -8.56 7.63
N ARG A 80 -6.90 -7.74 8.11
CA ARG A 80 -7.46 -7.75 9.47
C ARG A 80 -6.50 -7.47 10.62
N ARG A 81 -5.27 -7.07 10.34
CA ARG A 81 -4.26 -6.78 11.38
C ARG A 81 -3.71 -5.37 11.27
N ASP A 82 -3.46 -4.93 10.04
CA ASP A 82 -2.76 -3.68 9.78
C ASP A 82 -3.70 -2.62 9.18
N TYR A 83 -3.21 -1.77 8.30
CA TYR A 83 -3.96 -0.67 7.71
C TYR A 83 -5.21 -1.15 6.95
N ALA A 84 -6.31 -0.44 7.11
CA ALA A 84 -7.56 -0.71 6.43
C ALA A 84 -8.34 0.56 6.14
N ILE A 85 -9.13 0.52 5.07
CA ILE A 85 -10.05 1.59 4.68
C ILE A 85 -11.47 1.13 4.96
N GLN A 86 -12.25 1.95 5.68
CA GLN A 86 -13.68 1.74 5.83
C GLN A 86 -14.42 2.52 4.75
N GLY A 87 -14.98 1.83 3.78
CA GLY A 87 -15.90 2.40 2.81
C GLY A 87 -17.37 2.31 3.25
N TRP A 88 -18.29 2.47 2.29
CA TRP A 88 -19.74 2.39 2.57
C TRP A 88 -20.27 0.96 2.68
N ARG A 89 -19.44 -0.06 2.40
CA ARG A 89 -19.79 -1.47 2.65
C ARG A 89 -19.41 -1.89 4.06
N LYS A 90 -20.06 -2.94 4.56
CA LYS A 90 -19.83 -3.49 5.91
C LYS A 90 -18.38 -3.91 6.14
N HIS A 91 -17.74 -4.48 5.13
CA HIS A 91 -16.38 -4.98 5.25
C HIS A 91 -15.35 -3.93 4.88
N LYS A 92 -14.28 -3.85 5.67
CA LYS A 92 -13.13 -3.00 5.39
C LYS A 92 -12.36 -3.50 4.16
N ILE A 93 -11.72 -2.58 3.47
CA ILE A 93 -10.74 -2.87 2.42
C ILE A 93 -9.37 -2.94 3.09
N TYR A 94 -8.63 -4.01 2.82
CA TYR A 94 -7.26 -4.19 3.26
C TYR A 94 -6.37 -4.19 2.02
N PRO A 95 -5.73 -3.07 1.67
CA PRO A 95 -4.79 -3.03 0.57
C PRO A 95 -3.67 -4.06 0.76
N ASP A 96 -3.04 -4.49 -0.32
CA ASP A 96 -2.00 -5.52 -0.25
C ASP A 96 -0.64 -4.96 0.10
N PHE A 97 -0.28 -3.80 -0.48
CA PHE A 97 1.02 -3.18 -0.27
C PHE A 97 0.89 -1.71 0.10
N ILE A 98 1.84 -1.27 0.90
CA ILE A 98 2.15 0.13 1.11
C ILE A 98 3.63 0.30 0.81
N PHE A 99 3.97 1.25 -0.05
CA PHE A 99 5.36 1.55 -0.36
C PHE A 99 5.58 3.05 -0.51
N THR A 100 6.82 3.46 -0.39
CA THR A 100 7.21 4.86 -0.38
C THR A 100 8.24 5.10 -1.47
N ALA A 101 8.13 6.22 -2.17
CA ALA A 101 9.11 6.66 -3.14
C ALA A 101 9.85 7.88 -2.63
N THR A 102 11.13 7.99 -3.02
CA THR A 102 12.01 9.06 -2.56
C THR A 102 12.03 10.21 -3.57
N GLY A 103 11.93 11.44 -3.05
CA GLY A 103 12.34 12.65 -3.75
C GLY A 103 13.80 13.04 -3.47
N SER A 104 14.41 12.47 -2.40
CA SER A 104 15.80 12.68 -1.97
C SER A 104 16.40 11.40 -1.37
N GLU A 105 17.71 11.37 -1.12
CA GLU A 105 18.39 10.18 -0.58
C GLU A 105 17.97 9.83 0.86
N ASP A 106 17.53 10.81 1.65
CA ASP A 106 17.32 10.65 3.09
C ASP A 106 15.84 10.59 3.52
N ASP A 107 14.89 10.83 2.61
CA ASP A 107 13.46 10.85 2.95
C ASP A 107 12.58 10.49 1.75
N TYR A 108 11.36 10.06 2.03
CA TYR A 108 10.32 9.84 1.03
C TYR A 108 9.32 11.00 1.02
N ASP A 109 8.79 11.32 -0.14
CA ASP A 109 7.75 12.32 -0.33
C ASP A 109 6.42 11.74 -0.81
N GLN A 110 6.44 10.51 -1.31
CA GLN A 110 5.26 9.82 -1.81
C GLN A 110 5.00 8.52 -1.07
N VAL A 111 3.73 8.25 -0.79
CA VAL A 111 3.22 7.01 -0.19
C VAL A 111 2.18 6.43 -1.12
N TYR A 112 2.38 5.21 -1.54
CA TYR A 112 1.47 4.47 -2.38
C TYR A 112 0.81 3.34 -1.59
N ILE A 113 -0.50 3.26 -1.69
CA ILE A 113 -1.33 2.24 -1.06
C ILE A 113 -2.02 1.48 -2.18
N VAL A 114 -1.64 0.22 -2.39
CA VAL A 114 -2.09 -0.53 -3.56
C VAL A 114 -2.73 -1.86 -3.20
N GLU A 115 -3.70 -2.23 -4.01
CA GLU A 115 -4.37 -3.53 -4.00
C GLU A 115 -4.07 -4.25 -5.31
N THR A 116 -3.64 -5.50 -5.26
CA THR A 116 -3.44 -6.35 -6.44
C THR A 116 -4.69 -7.14 -6.77
N LYS A 117 -4.97 -7.36 -8.05
CA LYS A 117 -6.11 -8.15 -8.52
C LYS A 117 -5.74 -9.08 -9.66
N GLY A 118 -6.02 -10.37 -9.48
CA GLY A 118 -5.95 -11.34 -10.55
C GLY A 118 -6.90 -11.01 -11.71
N ILE A 119 -6.53 -11.37 -12.92
CA ILE A 119 -7.26 -11.04 -14.15
C ILE A 119 -8.72 -11.47 -14.10
N HIS A 120 -9.01 -12.61 -13.51
CA HIS A 120 -10.38 -13.15 -13.38
C HIS A 120 -11.29 -12.37 -12.41
N LEU A 121 -10.74 -11.45 -11.63
CA LEU A 121 -11.47 -10.61 -10.67
C LEU A 121 -11.58 -9.14 -11.09
N ILE A 122 -10.99 -8.75 -12.23
CA ILE A 122 -10.89 -7.36 -12.67
C ILE A 122 -12.26 -6.70 -12.83
N ASP A 123 -13.23 -7.43 -13.41
CA ASP A 123 -14.59 -6.92 -13.67
C ASP A 123 -15.59 -7.28 -12.56
N SER A 124 -15.08 -7.72 -11.41
CA SER A 124 -15.96 -8.03 -10.29
C SER A 124 -16.53 -6.76 -9.62
N LYS A 125 -17.76 -6.86 -9.12
CA LYS A 125 -18.38 -5.78 -8.31
C LYS A 125 -17.55 -5.37 -7.10
N ASP A 126 -16.68 -6.25 -6.61
CA ASP A 126 -15.77 -5.96 -5.51
C ASP A 126 -14.60 -5.11 -5.98
N THR A 127 -14.01 -5.45 -7.12
CA THR A 127 -12.93 -4.64 -7.72
C THR A 127 -13.41 -3.25 -8.11
N ASP A 128 -14.59 -3.14 -8.71
CA ASP A 128 -15.21 -1.83 -9.02
C ASP A 128 -15.41 -0.98 -7.77
N TYR A 129 -15.86 -1.60 -6.68
CA TYR A 129 -16.02 -0.93 -5.41
C TYR A 129 -14.67 -0.43 -4.87
N LYS A 130 -13.62 -1.26 -4.90
CA LYS A 130 -12.28 -0.88 -4.44
C LYS A 130 -11.70 0.24 -5.29
N ARG A 131 -11.82 0.16 -6.63
CA ARG A 131 -11.40 1.23 -7.54
C ARG A 131 -12.08 2.57 -7.23
N LYS A 132 -13.40 2.56 -7.03
CA LYS A 132 -14.15 3.76 -6.64
C LYS A 132 -13.68 4.32 -5.31
N MET A 133 -13.50 3.48 -4.29
CA MET A 133 -12.98 3.91 -3.00
C MET A 133 -11.58 4.50 -3.10
N PHE A 134 -10.68 3.84 -3.80
CA PHE A 134 -9.31 4.31 -3.97
C PHE A 134 -9.23 5.63 -4.75
N SER A 135 -10.05 5.78 -5.81
CA SER A 135 -10.16 7.04 -6.54
C SER A 135 -10.62 8.20 -5.64
N ILE A 136 -11.61 7.94 -4.76
CA ILE A 136 -12.08 8.94 -3.80
C ILE A 136 -10.96 9.27 -2.80
N CYS A 137 -10.30 8.26 -2.24
CA CYS A 137 -9.19 8.46 -1.29
C CYS A 137 -8.04 9.27 -1.91
N THR A 138 -7.67 8.98 -3.15
CA THR A 138 -6.62 9.75 -3.86
C THR A 138 -7.02 11.21 -4.05
N LYS A 139 -8.25 11.49 -4.51
CA LYS A 139 -8.74 12.86 -4.69
C LYS A 139 -8.79 13.65 -3.37
N GLU A 140 -9.22 13.03 -2.29
CA GLU A 140 -9.20 13.64 -0.97
C GLU A 140 -7.76 13.88 -0.49
N ALA A 141 -6.84 12.95 -0.79
CA ALA A 141 -5.43 13.09 -0.49
C ALA A 141 -4.78 14.28 -1.21
N GLU A 142 -5.17 14.56 -2.44
CA GLU A 142 -4.66 15.71 -3.22
C GLU A 142 -5.16 17.06 -2.68
N SER A 143 -6.34 17.08 -2.06
CA SER A 143 -6.98 18.31 -1.61
C SER A 143 -6.67 18.69 -0.16
N ARG A 144 -6.02 17.82 0.61
CA ARG A 144 -5.83 17.99 2.06
C ARG A 144 -4.36 18.01 2.48
N SER A 145 -4.07 18.79 3.50
CA SER A 145 -2.79 18.69 4.22
C SER A 145 -2.82 17.47 5.14
N TRP A 146 -1.87 16.60 5.00
CA TRP A 146 -1.68 15.44 5.89
C TRP A 146 -0.97 15.79 7.21
N ALA A 147 -0.78 17.08 7.49
CA ALA A 147 -0.27 17.56 8.77
C ALA A 147 -1.06 17.01 9.98
N GLU A 148 -2.34 16.68 9.76
CA GLU A 148 -3.21 16.06 10.76
C GLU A 148 -2.81 14.62 11.08
N LEU A 149 -2.07 13.93 10.20
CA LEU A 149 -1.49 12.60 10.44
C LEU A 149 -0.13 12.64 11.16
N GLY A 150 0.30 13.83 11.51
CA GLY A 150 1.56 14.10 12.18
C GLY A 150 2.48 15.01 11.36
N PRO A 151 3.45 15.67 11.99
CA PRO A 151 4.35 16.61 11.31
C PRO A 151 5.12 15.99 10.14
N ALA A 152 5.50 14.72 10.26
CA ALA A 152 6.23 13.98 9.23
C ALA A 152 5.41 13.77 7.93
N MET A 153 4.08 13.79 8.03
CA MET A 153 3.19 13.56 6.88
C MET A 153 2.75 14.85 6.17
N LYS A 154 3.09 16.02 6.69
CA LYS A 154 2.63 17.33 6.19
C LYS A 154 2.95 17.58 4.71
N SER A 155 4.10 17.11 4.25
CA SER A 155 4.59 17.30 2.88
C SER A 155 4.46 16.04 2.01
N LYS A 156 3.85 14.97 2.52
CA LYS A 156 3.76 13.69 1.80
C LYS A 156 2.54 13.68 0.87
N VAL A 157 2.70 13.07 -0.29
CA VAL A 157 1.62 12.79 -1.24
C VAL A 157 1.20 11.33 -1.06
N ILE A 158 -0.09 11.08 -0.83
CA ILE A 158 -0.62 9.73 -0.66
C ILE A 158 -1.51 9.38 -1.85
N ARG A 159 -1.26 8.25 -2.49
CA ARG A 159 -2.02 7.75 -3.63
C ARG A 159 -2.50 6.34 -3.39
N PHE A 160 -3.71 6.06 -3.86
CA PHE A 160 -4.35 4.76 -3.77
C PHE A 160 -4.61 4.21 -5.17
N GLU A 161 -4.20 2.97 -5.45
CA GLU A 161 -4.35 2.38 -6.77
C GLU A 161 -4.71 0.89 -6.69
N VAL A 162 -5.52 0.43 -7.65
CA VAL A 162 -5.77 -1.01 -7.86
C VAL A 162 -4.94 -1.46 -9.06
N LEU A 163 -4.07 -2.43 -8.83
CA LEU A 163 -3.15 -2.99 -9.80
C LEU A 163 -3.74 -4.30 -10.35
N ALA A 164 -4.12 -4.32 -11.61
CA ALA A 164 -4.53 -5.54 -12.27
C ALA A 164 -3.31 -6.39 -12.67
N GLU A 165 -3.49 -7.70 -12.72
CA GLU A 165 -2.42 -8.67 -13.00
C GLU A 165 -1.71 -8.43 -14.35
N ASP A 166 -2.42 -7.92 -15.33
CA ASP A 166 -1.91 -7.64 -16.68
C ASP A 166 -1.30 -6.23 -16.85
N GLU A 167 -1.50 -5.32 -15.90
CA GLU A 167 -1.06 -3.91 -16.00
C GLU A 167 -0.20 -3.41 -14.83
N TRP A 168 -0.03 -4.22 -13.77
CA TRP A 168 0.62 -3.76 -12.53
C TRP A 168 2.04 -3.24 -12.75
N GLU A 169 2.82 -3.90 -13.61
CA GLU A 169 4.20 -3.51 -13.86
C GLU A 169 4.29 -2.15 -14.54
N ALA A 170 3.45 -1.92 -15.57
CA ALA A 170 3.39 -0.64 -16.26
C ALA A 170 2.96 0.49 -15.32
N LYS A 171 1.96 0.25 -14.47
CA LYS A 171 1.51 1.21 -13.46
C LYS A 171 2.57 1.51 -12.41
N LEU A 172 3.24 0.49 -11.88
CA LEU A 172 4.32 0.70 -10.91
C LEU A 172 5.50 1.47 -11.54
N ASN A 173 5.85 1.17 -12.79
CA ASN A 173 6.84 1.96 -13.53
C ASN A 173 6.45 3.43 -13.59
N GLN A 174 5.20 3.72 -13.96
CA GLN A 174 4.70 5.10 -14.01
C GLN A 174 4.74 5.79 -12.63
N MET A 175 4.35 5.10 -11.57
CA MET A 175 4.36 5.62 -10.20
C MET A 175 5.77 5.94 -9.69
N LEU A 176 6.76 5.10 -10.03
CA LEU A 176 8.12 5.21 -9.51
C LEU A 176 9.06 6.03 -10.42
N GLN A 177 8.64 6.36 -11.63
CA GLN A 177 9.41 7.24 -12.55
C GLN A 177 8.95 8.71 -12.51
N ALA A 178 7.76 8.97 -11.97
CA ALA A 178 7.24 10.31 -11.78
C ALA A 178 7.89 10.96 -10.56
#